data_a0dd427d2cf52b5658cc9eb325e10fa9
#
_entry.id   a0dd427d2cf52b5658cc9eb325e10fa9
#
_cell.length_a   1.000
_cell.length_b   1.000
_cell.length_c   1.000
_cell.angle_alpha   90.00
_cell.angle_beta   90.00
_cell.angle_gamma   90.00
#
_symmetry.space_group_name_H-M   'P 1'
#
loop_
_entity.id
_entity.type
_entity.pdbx_description
1 polymer ?
#
loop_
_entity_poly.entity_id
_entity_poly.type
_entity_poly.pdbx_seq_one_letter_code
_entity_poly.pdbx_strand_id
1 'polypeptide(L)'
;MPERFERIMLPLDFSEHGDRALEYAVWFARMAGGTLHLVHVIANPADPMWKPEEVPTWELVPHSEKKARELLEATARRFLPPDCPREYHVCQGDPHEKLIDVAKQIDADLIVMSTHGRGGVAHLMLGSVAARTVRHAPCPVFVVPRRAPAS
;
A
#
# COMPACT_ATOMS: atom_id res chain seq x y z
N MET A 1 -8.16 -17.05 15.19
CA MET A 1 -6.77 -16.61 14.99
C MET A 1 -6.25 -17.21 13.71
N PRO A 2 -5.71 -16.44 12.78
CA PRO A 2 -5.02 -17.04 11.66
C PRO A 2 -3.77 -17.76 12.19
N GLU A 3 -3.63 -18.98 11.82
CA GLU A 3 -2.45 -19.77 12.21
C GLU A 3 -1.19 -19.33 11.46
N ARG A 4 -1.37 -18.61 10.34
CA ARG A 4 -0.31 -18.10 9.48
C ARG A 4 -0.73 -16.82 8.79
N PHE A 5 0.23 -15.96 8.52
CA PHE A 5 0.03 -14.80 7.64
C PHE A 5 0.31 -15.23 6.18
N GLU A 6 -0.69 -15.82 5.54
CA GLU A 6 -0.53 -16.35 4.18
C GLU A 6 -0.77 -15.31 3.10
N ARG A 7 -1.63 -14.33 3.38
CA ARG A 7 -1.99 -13.25 2.44
C ARG A 7 -1.73 -11.91 3.09
N ILE A 8 -0.64 -11.29 2.69
CA ILE A 8 -0.17 -10.02 3.25
C ILE A 8 -0.38 -8.91 2.23
N MET A 9 -1.23 -7.96 2.55
CA MET A 9 -1.50 -6.81 1.68
C MET A 9 -0.56 -5.67 1.98
N LEU A 10 0.06 -5.14 0.94
CA LEU A 10 0.96 -3.99 1.01
C LEU A 10 0.47 -2.89 0.07
N PRO A 11 -0.23 -1.88 0.58
CA PRO A 11 -0.55 -0.69 -0.20
C PRO A 11 0.70 0.11 -0.52
N LEU A 12 0.83 0.53 -1.77
CA LEU A 12 1.94 1.37 -2.25
C LEU A 12 1.39 2.58 -3.00
N ASP A 13 1.89 3.74 -2.69
CA ASP A 13 1.60 4.99 -3.40
C ASP A 13 2.81 5.53 -4.18
N PHE A 14 3.89 4.73 -4.22
CA PHE A 14 5.17 5.06 -4.86
C PHE A 14 5.89 6.27 -4.24
N SER A 15 5.52 6.66 -3.03
CA SER A 15 6.27 7.63 -2.24
C SER A 15 7.50 6.98 -1.59
N GLU A 16 8.48 7.80 -1.21
CA GLU A 16 9.69 7.34 -0.51
C GLU A 16 9.38 6.67 0.84
N HIS A 17 8.21 6.97 1.42
CA HIS A 17 7.81 6.44 2.72
C HIS A 17 7.37 4.98 2.67
N GLY A 18 7.02 4.47 1.48
CA GLY A 18 6.60 3.09 1.29
C GLY A 18 7.72 2.06 1.44
N ASP A 19 8.96 2.46 1.24
CA ASP A 19 10.11 1.54 1.25
C ASP A 19 10.26 0.82 2.59
N ARG A 20 10.04 1.51 3.69
CA ARG A 20 10.15 0.92 5.02
C ARG A 20 9.02 -0.08 5.31
N ALA A 21 7.80 0.24 4.90
CA ALA A 21 6.67 -0.70 5.01
C ALA A 21 6.92 -1.94 4.17
N LEU A 22 7.52 -1.77 2.98
CA LEU A 22 7.88 -2.87 2.10
C LEU A 22 8.90 -3.82 2.75
N GLU A 23 9.92 -3.29 3.41
CA GLU A 23 10.89 -4.10 4.15
C GLU A 23 10.21 -4.99 5.20
N TYR A 24 9.28 -4.43 5.98
CA TYR A 24 8.51 -5.20 6.96
C TYR A 24 7.59 -6.23 6.30
N ALA A 25 6.92 -5.86 5.21
CA ALA A 25 6.04 -6.78 4.50
C ALA A 25 6.80 -7.99 3.96
N VAL A 26 7.98 -7.76 3.39
CA VAL A 26 8.89 -8.85 2.94
C VAL A 26 9.30 -9.74 4.12
N TRP A 27 9.65 -9.12 5.24
CA TRP A 27 10.02 -9.87 6.44
C TRP A 27 8.87 -10.77 6.91
N PHE A 28 7.65 -10.24 7.02
CA PHE A 28 6.48 -11.03 7.38
C PHE A 28 6.22 -12.17 6.41
N ALA A 29 6.29 -11.90 5.10
CA ALA A 29 6.06 -12.91 4.08
C ALA A 29 7.08 -14.05 4.17
N ARG A 30 8.34 -13.73 4.39
CA ARG A 30 9.39 -14.75 4.55
C ARG A 30 9.20 -15.59 5.80
N MET A 31 8.89 -14.94 6.92
CA MET A 31 8.65 -15.64 8.19
C MET A 31 7.45 -16.58 8.13
N ALA A 32 6.42 -16.19 7.43
CA ALA A 32 5.16 -16.94 7.35
C ALA A 32 5.07 -17.89 6.14
N GLY A 33 5.96 -17.74 5.16
CA GLY A 33 5.85 -18.43 3.87
C GLY A 33 4.63 -17.96 3.07
N GLY A 34 4.26 -16.68 3.20
CA GLY A 34 3.07 -16.11 2.60
C GLY A 34 3.31 -15.43 1.26
N THR A 35 2.22 -14.97 0.66
CA THR A 35 2.20 -14.21 -0.59
C THR A 35 2.01 -12.72 -0.29
N LEU A 36 2.81 -11.87 -0.94
CA LEU A 36 2.63 -10.42 -0.91
C LEU A 36 1.67 -9.97 -1.99
N HIS A 37 0.65 -9.24 -1.59
CA HIS A 37 -0.31 -8.58 -2.47
C HIS A 37 0.00 -7.09 -2.50
N LEU A 38 0.68 -6.64 -3.55
CA LEU A 38 1.02 -5.24 -3.75
C LEU A 38 -0.19 -4.53 -4.38
N VAL A 39 -0.63 -3.47 -3.74
CA VAL A 39 -1.87 -2.78 -4.13
C VAL A 39 -1.57 -1.31 -4.37
N HIS A 40 -2.00 -0.79 -5.52
CA HIS A 40 -2.03 0.65 -5.77
C HIS A 40 -3.44 1.10 -6.10
N VAL A 41 -3.86 2.19 -5.49
CA VAL A 41 -5.13 2.84 -5.79
C VAL A 41 -4.86 4.12 -6.56
N ILE A 42 -5.33 4.16 -7.80
CA ILE A 42 -5.24 5.35 -8.65
C ILE A 42 -6.25 6.37 -8.15
N ALA A 43 -5.80 7.60 -7.94
CA ALA A 43 -6.66 8.69 -7.54
C ALA A 43 -7.75 8.96 -8.58
N ASN A 44 -8.95 9.25 -8.10
CA ASN A 44 -10.02 9.75 -8.96
C ASN A 44 -9.95 11.29 -9.01
N PRO A 45 -9.59 11.89 -10.16
CA PRO A 45 -9.46 13.36 -10.24
C PRO A 45 -10.77 14.10 -9.97
N ALA A 46 -11.91 13.42 -10.09
CA ALA A 46 -13.21 14.01 -9.78
C ALA A 46 -13.53 14.04 -8.28
N ASP A 47 -12.71 13.37 -7.46
CA ASP A 47 -12.90 13.36 -6.01
C ASP A 47 -12.31 14.63 -5.41
N PRO A 48 -13.14 15.46 -4.73
CA PRO A 48 -12.66 16.70 -4.12
C PRO A 48 -11.67 16.51 -2.97
N MET A 49 -11.51 15.29 -2.46
CA MET A 49 -10.52 14.97 -1.44
C MET A 49 -9.08 14.98 -1.97
N TRP A 50 -8.92 14.90 -3.29
CA TRP A 50 -7.59 14.91 -3.89
C TRP A 50 -7.15 16.32 -4.25
N LYS A 51 -5.99 16.69 -3.80
CA LYS A 51 -5.35 17.91 -4.25
C LYS A 51 -4.57 17.60 -5.53
N PRO A 52 -4.79 18.38 -6.61
CA PRO A 52 -4.13 18.12 -7.90
C PRO A 52 -2.60 17.97 -7.80
N GLU A 53 -1.98 18.75 -6.91
CA GLU A 53 -0.53 18.70 -6.69
C GLU A 53 -0.02 17.42 -6.03
N GLU A 54 -0.91 16.65 -5.41
CA GLU A 54 -0.59 15.38 -4.75
C GLU A 54 -0.69 14.19 -5.70
N VAL A 55 -1.33 14.38 -6.85
CA VAL A 55 -1.56 13.30 -7.82
C VAL A 55 -0.51 13.38 -8.93
N PRO A 56 0.29 12.33 -9.12
CA PRO A 56 1.24 12.29 -10.23
C PRO A 56 0.52 12.44 -11.57
N THR A 57 1.12 13.19 -12.47
CA THR A 57 0.54 13.46 -13.79
C THR A 57 0.21 12.21 -14.59
N TRP A 58 0.98 11.13 -14.41
CA TRP A 58 0.72 9.87 -15.10
C TRP A 58 -0.59 9.19 -14.67
N GLU A 59 -1.11 9.50 -13.48
CA GLU A 59 -2.41 8.97 -13.02
C GLU A 59 -3.60 9.69 -13.65
N LEU A 60 -3.37 10.88 -14.19
CA LEU A 60 -4.42 11.72 -14.77
C LEU A 60 -4.69 11.42 -16.25
N VAL A 61 -3.96 10.49 -16.84
CA VAL A 61 -4.06 10.16 -18.25
C VAL A 61 -4.73 8.79 -18.48
N PRO A 62 -5.33 8.57 -19.67
CA PRO A 62 -5.83 7.25 -20.03
C PRO A 62 -4.76 6.17 -19.89
N HIS A 63 -5.17 4.96 -19.53
CA HIS A 63 -4.29 3.80 -19.35
C HIS A 63 -3.32 3.89 -18.17
N SER A 64 -3.61 4.74 -17.18
CA SER A 64 -2.84 4.84 -15.94
C SER A 64 -2.74 3.51 -15.18
N GLU A 65 -3.71 2.61 -15.33
CA GLU A 65 -3.69 1.27 -14.73
C GLU A 65 -2.48 0.46 -15.21
N LYS A 66 -2.18 0.51 -16.50
CA LYS A 66 -1.01 -0.16 -17.07
C LYS A 66 0.28 0.38 -16.44
N LYS A 67 0.38 1.70 -16.33
CA LYS A 67 1.55 2.34 -15.72
C LYS A 67 1.68 1.98 -14.24
N ALA A 68 0.58 1.97 -13.51
CA ALA A 68 0.57 1.57 -12.11
C ALA A 68 1.07 0.12 -11.94
N ARG A 69 0.59 -0.79 -12.77
CA ARG A 69 1.02 -2.19 -12.74
C ARG A 69 2.51 -2.33 -13.05
N GLU A 70 3.00 -1.63 -14.05
CA GLU A 70 4.44 -1.61 -14.38
C GLU A 70 5.29 -1.11 -13.22
N LEU A 71 4.82 -0.10 -12.49
CA LEU A 71 5.50 0.43 -11.31
C LEU A 71 5.49 -0.56 -10.15
N LEU A 72 4.38 -1.25 -9.92
CA LEU A 72 4.30 -2.32 -8.91
C LEU A 72 5.28 -3.45 -9.23
N GLU A 73 5.30 -3.89 -10.48
CA GLU A 73 6.22 -4.93 -10.94
C GLU A 73 7.69 -4.50 -10.80
N ALA A 74 8.01 -3.26 -11.17
CA ALA A 74 9.35 -2.71 -11.02
C ALA A 74 9.78 -2.63 -9.54
N THR A 75 8.87 -2.20 -8.67
CA THR A 75 9.10 -2.17 -7.22
C THR A 75 9.38 -3.58 -6.68
N ALA A 76 8.58 -4.55 -7.10
CA ALA A 76 8.77 -5.93 -6.70
C ALA A 76 10.12 -6.47 -7.15
N ARG A 77 10.51 -6.24 -8.41
CA ARG A 77 11.82 -6.67 -8.92
C ARG A 77 12.99 -6.05 -8.15
N ARG A 78 12.82 -4.81 -7.72
CA ARG A 78 13.88 -4.08 -7.00
C ARG A 78 14.05 -4.56 -5.55
N PHE A 79 12.94 -4.81 -4.85
CA PHE A 79 12.96 -4.97 -3.40
C PHE A 79 12.62 -6.38 -2.91
N LEU A 80 11.89 -7.17 -3.68
CA LEU A 80 11.48 -8.50 -3.25
C LEU A 80 12.50 -9.56 -3.66
N PRO A 81 12.77 -10.54 -2.79
CA PRO A 81 13.51 -11.75 -3.20
C PRO A 81 12.79 -12.46 -4.36
N PRO A 82 13.51 -13.04 -5.32
CA PRO A 82 12.88 -13.73 -6.46
C PRO A 82 11.92 -14.85 -6.07
N ASP A 83 12.16 -15.49 -4.94
CA ASP A 83 11.36 -16.60 -4.43
C ASP A 83 10.17 -16.18 -3.55
N CYS A 84 9.98 -14.87 -3.34
CA CYS A 84 8.83 -14.35 -2.60
C CYS A 84 7.59 -14.33 -3.51
N PRO A 85 6.55 -15.14 -3.24
CA PRO A 85 5.33 -15.12 -4.03
C PRO A 85 4.65 -13.76 -3.96
N ARG A 86 4.15 -13.29 -5.08
CA ARG A 86 3.55 -11.95 -5.17
C ARG A 86 2.41 -11.87 -6.17
N GLU A 87 1.47 -11.00 -5.89
CA GLU A 87 0.40 -10.62 -6.79
C GLU A 87 0.26 -9.10 -6.81
N TYR A 88 -0.29 -8.57 -7.89
CA TYR A 88 -0.44 -7.14 -8.11
C TYR A 88 -1.92 -6.77 -8.26
N HIS A 89 -2.33 -5.70 -7.61
CA HIS A 89 -3.70 -5.20 -7.67
C HIS A 89 -3.68 -3.71 -7.94
N VAL A 90 -4.39 -3.29 -8.98
CA VAL A 90 -4.58 -1.88 -9.32
C VAL A 90 -6.07 -1.60 -9.34
N CYS A 91 -6.49 -0.58 -8.62
CA CYS A 91 -7.88 -0.11 -8.62
C CYS A 91 -7.92 1.40 -8.65
N GLN A 92 -9.09 1.96 -8.89
CA GLN A 92 -9.29 3.40 -8.95
C GLN A 92 -10.43 3.80 -8.02
N GLY A 93 -10.26 4.90 -7.31
CA GLY A 93 -11.28 5.44 -6.44
C GLY A 93 -10.74 5.99 -5.13
N ASP A 94 -11.57 5.96 -4.10
CA ASP A 94 -11.16 6.36 -2.76
C ASP A 94 -10.18 5.33 -2.17
N PRO A 95 -8.98 5.77 -1.74
CA PRO A 95 -7.94 4.83 -1.32
C PRO A 95 -8.38 3.89 -0.19
N HIS A 96 -8.96 4.43 0.89
CA HIS A 96 -9.30 3.59 2.03
C HIS A 96 -10.42 2.60 1.71
N GLU A 97 -11.44 3.01 0.95
CA GLU A 97 -12.52 2.11 0.51
C GLU A 97 -11.98 0.98 -0.36
N LYS A 98 -11.13 1.33 -1.34
CA LYS A 98 -10.55 0.35 -2.25
C LYS A 98 -9.59 -0.60 -1.55
N LEU A 99 -8.81 -0.12 -0.60
CA LEU A 99 -7.93 -0.97 0.18
C LEU A 99 -8.72 -1.98 1.03
N ILE A 100 -9.82 -1.55 1.64
CA ILE A 100 -10.70 -2.44 2.38
C ILE A 100 -11.35 -3.48 1.45
N ASP A 101 -11.82 -3.04 0.27
CA ASP A 101 -12.39 -3.95 -0.73
C ASP A 101 -11.40 -5.02 -1.16
N VAL A 102 -10.17 -4.64 -1.48
CA VAL A 102 -9.12 -5.59 -1.86
C VAL A 102 -8.79 -6.54 -0.71
N ALA A 103 -8.65 -6.01 0.51
CA ALA A 103 -8.38 -6.83 1.69
C ALA A 103 -9.44 -7.91 1.89
N LYS A 104 -10.71 -7.59 1.66
CA LYS A 104 -11.81 -8.56 1.72
C LYS A 104 -11.76 -9.55 0.56
N GLN A 105 -11.50 -9.09 -0.66
CA GLN A 105 -11.44 -9.93 -1.85
C GLN A 105 -10.36 -10.99 -1.78
N ILE A 106 -9.18 -10.62 -1.29
CA ILE A 106 -8.06 -11.56 -1.15
C ILE A 106 -8.09 -12.34 0.16
N ASP A 107 -9.02 -12.03 1.04
CA ASP A 107 -9.07 -12.59 2.39
C ASP A 107 -7.75 -12.35 3.14
N ALA A 108 -7.33 -11.09 3.19
CA ALA A 108 -6.05 -10.71 3.77
C ALA A 108 -5.94 -11.07 5.25
N ASP A 109 -4.79 -11.59 5.64
CA ASP A 109 -4.47 -11.94 7.02
C ASP A 109 -3.75 -10.82 7.76
N LEU A 110 -3.11 -9.93 7.00
CA LEU A 110 -2.36 -8.80 7.51
C LEU A 110 -2.30 -7.70 6.46
N ILE A 111 -2.42 -6.46 6.90
CA ILE A 111 -2.10 -5.28 6.07
C ILE A 111 -0.87 -4.62 6.68
N VAL A 112 0.14 -4.36 5.85
CA VAL A 112 1.34 -3.61 6.24
C VAL A 112 1.34 -2.30 5.48
N MET A 113 1.34 -1.18 6.17
CA MET A 113 1.26 0.13 5.52
C MET A 113 2.03 1.20 6.27
N SER A 114 2.40 2.26 5.57
CA SER A 114 3.03 3.43 6.17
C SER A 114 2.02 4.29 6.91
N THR A 115 2.49 5.06 7.90
CA THR A 115 1.66 6.04 8.61
C THR A 115 1.18 7.16 7.70
N HIS A 116 1.97 7.53 6.67
CA HIS A 116 1.68 8.60 5.73
C HIS A 116 1.97 8.14 4.31
N GLY A 117 1.10 8.56 3.38
CA GLY A 117 1.31 8.41 1.95
C GLY A 117 1.73 9.73 1.31
N ARG A 118 1.29 9.93 0.07
CA ARG A 118 1.51 11.17 -0.69
C ARG A 118 0.91 12.37 0.03
N GLY A 119 1.61 13.49 -0.01
CA GLY A 119 1.14 14.74 0.58
C GLY A 119 0.97 14.70 2.10
N GLY A 120 1.44 13.64 2.73
CA GLY A 120 1.36 13.50 4.18
C GLY A 120 2.17 14.57 4.90
N VAL A 121 1.53 15.24 5.85
CA VAL A 121 2.20 16.18 6.74
C VAL A 121 3.19 15.42 7.62
N ALA A 122 4.42 15.94 7.71
CA ALA A 122 5.58 15.29 8.33
C ALA A 122 5.51 15.10 9.84
N HIS A 123 4.34 15.27 10.46
CA HIS A 123 4.21 15.25 11.92
C HIS A 123 3.43 14.05 12.41
N LEU A 124 3.81 13.56 13.50
CA LEU A 124 3.32 12.66 14.54
C LEU A 124 1.88 12.08 14.43
N MET A 125 1.07 12.51 13.46
CA MET A 125 -0.29 12.02 13.28
C MET A 125 -0.37 10.96 12.21
N LEU A 126 -1.18 9.95 12.45
CA LEU A 126 -1.53 8.95 11.46
C LEU A 126 -2.25 9.62 10.28
N GLY A 127 -1.79 9.36 9.06
CA GLY A 127 -2.43 9.88 7.85
C GLY A 127 -3.87 9.41 7.71
N SER A 128 -4.69 10.14 6.95
CA SER A 128 -6.12 9.86 6.84
C SER A 128 -6.41 8.47 6.28
N VAL A 129 -5.68 8.03 5.27
CA VAL A 129 -5.86 6.70 4.68
C VAL A 129 -5.48 5.62 5.70
N ALA A 130 -4.35 5.76 6.38
CA ALA A 130 -3.93 4.81 7.40
C ALA A 130 -4.92 4.74 8.57
N ALA A 131 -5.37 5.89 9.08
CA ALA A 131 -6.34 5.95 10.17
C ALA A 131 -7.66 5.25 9.82
N ARG A 132 -8.19 5.51 8.63
CA ARG A 132 -9.43 4.88 8.17
C ARG A 132 -9.26 3.40 7.90
N THR A 133 -8.13 3.00 7.34
CA THR A 133 -7.82 1.58 7.10
C THR A 133 -7.75 0.81 8.42
N VAL A 134 -7.08 1.36 9.43
CA VAL A 134 -7.02 0.75 10.76
C VAL A 134 -8.41 0.55 11.37
N ARG A 135 -9.31 1.53 11.20
CA ARG A 135 -10.67 1.44 11.75
C ARG A 135 -11.55 0.39 11.08
N HIS A 136 -11.37 0.17 9.78
CA HIS A 136 -12.31 -0.63 8.98
C HIS A 136 -11.72 -1.91 8.41
N ALA A 137 -10.44 -2.19 8.64
CA ALA A 137 -9.77 -3.36 8.11
C ALA A 137 -10.40 -4.67 8.61
N PRO A 138 -10.55 -5.67 7.74
CA PRO A 138 -11.06 -6.99 8.13
C PRO A 138 -10.00 -7.87 8.84
N CYS A 139 -8.78 -7.36 8.98
CA CYS A 139 -7.63 -8.07 9.55
C CYS A 139 -6.72 -7.11 10.31
N PRO A 140 -5.71 -7.61 11.05
CA PRO A 140 -4.72 -6.76 11.69
C PRO A 140 -3.99 -5.86 10.71
N VAL A 141 -3.65 -4.66 11.16
CA VAL A 141 -2.90 -3.67 10.39
C VAL A 141 -1.61 -3.36 11.13
N PHE A 142 -0.50 -3.60 10.46
CA PHE A 142 0.83 -3.24 10.96
C PHE A 142 1.24 -1.91 10.34
N VAL A 143 1.28 -0.88 11.15
CA VAL A 143 1.55 0.49 10.70
C VAL A 143 3.00 0.83 10.94
N VAL A 144 3.71 1.20 9.87
CA VAL A 144 5.14 1.49 9.91
C VAL A 144 5.36 2.99 9.93
N PRO A 145 5.94 3.55 10.99
CA PRO A 145 6.21 4.97 11.07
C PRO A 145 7.35 5.39 10.12
N ARG A 146 7.36 6.66 9.76
CA ARG A 146 8.49 7.24 9.03
C ARG A 146 9.76 7.12 9.87
N ARG A 147 10.89 6.95 9.19
CA ARG A 147 12.17 7.17 9.87
C ARG A 147 12.24 8.61 10.32
N ALA A 148 12.64 8.81 11.59
CA ALA A 148 13.00 10.13 12.04
C ALA A 148 14.12 10.67 11.15
N PRO A 149 14.10 11.97 10.77
CA PRO A 149 15.23 12.54 10.08
C PRO A 149 16.48 12.34 10.91
N ALA A 150 17.61 12.02 10.24
CA ALA A 150 18.89 11.90 10.88
C ALA A 150 19.21 13.24 11.55
N SER A 151 19.37 13.22 12.88
CA SER A 151 19.76 14.41 13.63
C SER A 151 21.22 14.74 13.41
#